data_5e6884ff17185516ceef9f9afb236436
#
_entry.id   5e6884ff17185516ceef9f9afb236436
#
_cell.length_a   1.000
_cell.length_b   1.000
_cell.length_c   1.000
_cell.angle_alpha   90.00
_cell.angle_beta   90.00
_cell.angle_gamma   90.00
#
_symmetry.space_group_name_H-M   'P 1'
#
loop_
_entity.id
_entity.type
_entity.pdbx_description
1 polymer ?
#
loop_
_entity_poly.entity_id
_entity_poly.type
_entity_poly.pdbx_seq_one_letter_code
_entity_poly.pdbx_strand_id
1 'polypeptide(L)'
;PKLFLNGAQLANAIVQVSHLNRICGMYSGQLIGYTSLYSNIYGYALSTVETNGEWNSAYIGVITNARHIQSAAPDDKLLVGISKVLEANAIGTLALLTGDVPYSEVGQSDISDPKFDGQIEVLASLSTLLDGAISDLNGASSRKESFDIYFNGDKDKWIAAAYTLKARYALANKDYAGALAAAGNGISSSAGDMMYIPRGDAAINSGDKNLFYTIIAGSRAGDLGNAGSFLLAILDSSNAKYRGNAKTNETARHGYYTIDESSASGNTGVIEQFEPQ
;
A
#
# COMPACT_ATOMS: atom_id res chain seq x y z
N PRO A 1 -4.76 16.20 17.41
CA PRO A 1 -5.22 15.49 16.19
C PRO A 1 -4.14 15.40 15.12
N LYS A 2 -3.43 16.49 14.77
CA LYS A 2 -2.49 16.54 13.64
C LYS A 2 -1.33 15.56 13.72
N LEU A 3 -0.74 15.34 14.90
CA LEU A 3 0.32 14.33 15.09
C LEU A 3 -0.21 12.91 14.90
N PHE A 4 -1.46 12.65 15.27
CA PHE A 4 -2.12 11.37 15.01
C PHE A 4 -2.35 11.14 13.51
N LEU A 5 -2.63 12.20 12.73
CA LEU A 5 -2.71 12.11 11.28
C LEU A 5 -1.39 11.65 10.67
N ASN A 6 -0.29 12.29 11.08
CA ASN A 6 1.04 11.92 10.58
C ASN A 6 1.39 10.46 10.95
N GLY A 7 1.11 10.06 12.21
CA GLY A 7 1.28 8.67 12.66
C GLY A 7 0.46 7.67 11.84
N ALA A 8 -0.82 7.97 11.58
CA ALA A 8 -1.68 7.11 10.78
C ALA A 8 -1.19 6.98 9.33
N GLN A 9 -0.71 8.06 8.73
CA GLN A 9 -0.21 8.08 7.36
C GLN A 9 1.10 7.28 7.21
N LEU A 10 2.05 7.43 8.14
CA LEU A 10 3.29 6.65 8.14
C LEU A 10 3.01 5.15 8.35
N ALA A 11 2.12 4.81 9.27
CA ALA A 11 1.70 3.42 9.48
C ALA A 11 0.98 2.85 8.25
N ASN A 12 0.13 3.66 7.58
CA ASN A 12 -0.50 3.25 6.33
C ASN A 12 0.55 2.98 5.24
N ALA A 13 1.59 3.80 5.11
CA ALA A 13 2.67 3.55 4.17
C ALA A 13 3.36 2.20 4.45
N ILE A 14 3.59 1.84 5.72
CA ILE A 14 4.13 0.53 6.09
C ILE A 14 3.19 -0.59 5.63
N VAL A 15 1.88 -0.49 5.87
CA VAL A 15 0.92 -1.51 5.42
C VAL A 15 0.96 -1.69 3.90
N GLN A 16 1.08 -0.60 3.13
CA GLN A 16 0.98 -0.63 1.66
C GLN A 16 2.28 -1.07 0.97
N VAL A 17 3.45 -0.68 1.46
CA VAL A 17 4.71 -0.82 0.71
C VAL A 17 5.81 -1.57 1.45
N SER A 18 5.49 -2.25 2.56
CA SER A 18 6.47 -2.99 3.35
C SER A 18 6.48 -4.49 3.02
N HIS A 19 6.45 -5.35 4.03
CA HIS A 19 6.69 -6.79 3.88
C HIS A 19 5.60 -7.51 3.07
N LEU A 20 4.31 -7.18 3.28
CA LEU A 20 3.22 -7.75 2.48
C LEU A 20 3.38 -7.47 0.98
N ASN A 21 3.82 -6.27 0.63
CA ASN A 21 4.09 -5.93 -0.77
C ASN A 21 5.21 -6.81 -1.36
N ARG A 22 6.28 -7.07 -0.61
CA ARG A 22 7.36 -7.97 -1.04
C ARG A 22 6.87 -9.41 -1.21
N ILE A 23 6.04 -9.92 -0.29
CA ILE A 23 5.40 -11.24 -0.42
C ILE A 23 4.53 -11.29 -1.68
N CYS A 24 3.69 -10.29 -1.89
CA CYS A 24 2.85 -10.20 -3.09
C CYS A 24 3.70 -10.12 -4.37
N GLY A 25 4.80 -9.37 -4.34
CA GLY A 25 5.75 -9.28 -5.45
C GLY A 25 6.39 -10.63 -5.80
N MET A 26 6.72 -11.44 -4.80
CA MET A 26 7.23 -12.81 -5.02
C MET A 26 6.14 -13.72 -5.60
N TYR A 27 4.95 -13.74 -5.03
CA TYR A 27 3.87 -14.64 -5.48
C TYR A 27 3.26 -14.25 -6.82
N SER A 28 3.38 -12.96 -7.20
CA SER A 28 3.01 -12.50 -8.56
C SER A 28 4.13 -12.65 -9.59
N GLY A 29 5.29 -13.20 -9.22
CA GLY A 29 6.41 -13.43 -10.12
C GLY A 29 7.22 -12.19 -10.48
N GLN A 30 7.07 -11.10 -9.72
CA GLN A 30 7.86 -9.87 -9.89
C GLN A 30 9.20 -9.95 -9.16
N LEU A 31 9.25 -10.66 -8.03
CA LEU A 31 10.42 -10.84 -7.19
C LEU A 31 10.72 -12.32 -6.97
N ILE A 32 11.95 -12.62 -6.60
CA ILE A 32 12.41 -13.93 -6.16
C ILE A 32 13.09 -13.78 -4.81
N GLY A 33 12.79 -14.66 -3.87
CA GLY A 33 13.54 -14.82 -2.63
C GLY A 33 14.72 -15.77 -2.85
N TYR A 34 15.95 -15.25 -2.74
CA TYR A 34 17.14 -16.03 -3.02
C TYR A 34 17.66 -16.77 -1.81
N THR A 35 17.66 -16.12 -0.66
CA THR A 35 18.23 -16.69 0.57
C THR A 35 17.39 -16.36 1.80
N SER A 36 17.77 -16.96 2.92
CA SER A 36 17.24 -16.65 4.27
C SER A 36 15.70 -16.70 4.35
N LEU A 37 15.12 -15.70 4.97
CA LEU A 37 13.67 -15.54 5.14
C LEU A 37 12.92 -15.60 3.80
N TYR A 38 13.43 -14.84 2.81
CA TYR A 38 12.72 -14.69 1.55
C TYR A 38 12.75 -15.95 0.67
N SER A 39 13.77 -16.80 0.77
CA SER A 39 13.75 -18.10 0.09
C SER A 39 12.69 -19.03 0.68
N ASN A 40 12.47 -18.99 1.99
CA ASN A 40 11.41 -19.76 2.64
C ASN A 40 10.03 -19.26 2.19
N ILE A 41 9.80 -17.95 2.22
CA ILE A 41 8.54 -17.35 1.77
C ILE A 41 8.29 -17.66 0.29
N TYR A 42 9.31 -17.52 -0.56
CA TYR A 42 9.20 -17.85 -1.99
C TYR A 42 8.86 -19.32 -2.22
N GLY A 43 9.35 -20.21 -1.34
CA GLY A 43 8.99 -21.64 -1.29
C GLY A 43 7.65 -21.93 -0.61
N TYR A 44 6.80 -20.92 -0.36
CA TYR A 44 5.51 -21.03 0.33
C TYR A 44 5.59 -21.50 1.79
N ALA A 45 6.74 -21.39 2.43
CA ALA A 45 6.93 -21.67 3.86
C ALA A 45 6.74 -20.40 4.70
N LEU A 46 5.49 -19.95 4.82
CA LEU A 46 5.13 -18.81 5.68
C LEU A 46 4.98 -19.25 7.13
N SER A 47 5.56 -18.50 8.05
CA SER A 47 5.28 -18.65 9.47
C SER A 47 4.03 -17.87 9.88
N THR A 48 3.41 -18.28 10.98
CA THR A 48 2.20 -17.60 11.51
C THR A 48 2.46 -16.17 12.00
N VAL A 49 3.72 -15.81 12.23
CA VAL A 49 4.12 -14.47 12.72
C VAL A 49 4.60 -13.54 11.62
N GLU A 50 4.64 -14.03 10.38
CA GLU A 50 5.29 -13.33 9.28
C GLU A 50 4.66 -11.97 8.96
N THR A 51 3.36 -11.84 9.17
CA THR A 51 2.60 -10.62 8.87
C THR A 51 2.25 -9.77 10.09
N ASN A 52 2.76 -10.13 11.28
CA ASN A 52 2.44 -9.41 12.52
C ASN A 52 2.77 -7.92 12.45
N GLY A 53 3.84 -7.54 11.75
CA GLY A 53 4.25 -6.15 11.58
C GLY A 53 3.19 -5.30 10.90
N GLU A 54 2.60 -5.80 9.82
CA GLU A 54 1.56 -5.13 9.06
C GLU A 54 0.23 -5.10 9.82
N TRP A 55 -0.13 -6.18 10.51
CA TRP A 55 -1.30 -6.20 11.39
C TRP A 55 -1.18 -5.16 12.48
N ASN A 56 -0.05 -5.08 13.19
CA ASN A 56 0.21 -4.05 14.19
C ASN A 56 0.15 -2.65 13.58
N SER A 57 0.73 -2.45 12.41
CA SER A 57 0.69 -1.16 11.72
C SER A 57 -0.74 -0.76 11.35
N ALA A 58 -1.56 -1.68 10.87
CA ALA A 58 -2.96 -1.40 10.51
C ALA A 58 -3.82 -1.09 11.75
N TYR A 59 -3.77 -1.93 12.78
CA TYR A 59 -4.66 -1.77 13.94
C TYR A 59 -4.16 -0.72 14.92
N ILE A 60 -2.90 -0.81 15.35
CA ILE A 60 -2.35 0.13 16.34
C ILE A 60 -1.94 1.44 15.65
N GLY A 61 -1.27 1.32 14.50
CA GLY A 61 -0.74 2.48 13.79
C GLY A 61 -1.80 3.29 13.06
N VAL A 62 -2.72 2.66 12.33
CA VAL A 62 -3.72 3.36 11.52
C VAL A 62 -5.03 3.51 12.27
N ILE A 63 -5.71 2.41 12.63
CA ILE A 63 -7.08 2.49 13.20
C ILE A 63 -7.11 3.32 14.48
N THR A 64 -6.22 3.04 15.44
CA THR A 64 -6.21 3.76 16.72
C THR A 64 -6.01 5.26 16.50
N ASN A 65 -5.07 5.66 15.65
CA ASN A 65 -4.83 7.07 15.35
C ASN A 65 -5.98 7.71 14.58
N ALA A 66 -6.55 7.02 13.58
CA ALA A 66 -7.68 7.51 12.79
C ALA A 66 -8.92 7.72 13.64
N ARG A 67 -9.30 6.75 14.47
CA ARG A 67 -10.47 6.85 15.36
C ARG A 67 -10.25 7.87 16.49
N HIS A 68 -9.01 8.05 16.94
CA HIS A 68 -8.69 9.15 17.85
C HIS A 68 -8.93 10.53 17.20
N ILE A 69 -8.56 10.73 15.94
CA ILE A 69 -8.86 11.97 15.21
C ILE A 69 -10.37 12.17 15.11
N GLN A 70 -11.13 11.14 14.71
CA GLN A 70 -12.57 11.19 14.55
C GLN A 70 -13.30 11.57 15.86
N SER A 71 -12.81 11.08 17.01
CA SER A 71 -13.39 11.37 18.33
C SER A 71 -12.93 12.69 18.92
N ALA A 72 -11.66 13.05 18.77
CA ALA A 72 -11.07 14.24 19.39
C ALA A 72 -11.29 15.54 18.62
N ALA A 73 -11.64 15.47 17.34
CA ALA A 73 -11.87 16.63 16.48
C ALA A 73 -13.05 16.40 15.51
N PRO A 74 -14.28 16.05 16.01
CA PRO A 74 -15.41 15.68 15.17
C PRO A 74 -15.87 16.81 14.22
N ASP A 75 -15.61 18.06 14.58
CA ASP A 75 -15.96 19.24 13.78
C ASP A 75 -14.93 19.55 12.69
N ASP A 76 -13.73 18.97 12.76
CA ASP A 76 -12.72 19.13 11.73
C ASP A 76 -12.94 18.15 10.59
N LYS A 77 -13.87 18.50 9.71
CA LYS A 77 -14.31 17.68 8.58
C LYS A 77 -13.19 17.21 7.67
N LEU A 78 -12.13 18.02 7.50
CA LEU A 78 -10.96 17.64 6.69
C LEU A 78 -10.20 16.47 7.36
N LEU A 79 -9.83 16.63 8.62
CA LEU A 79 -9.06 15.59 9.34
C LEU A 79 -9.88 14.31 9.54
N VAL A 80 -11.18 14.46 9.84
CA VAL A 80 -12.10 13.31 10.00
C VAL A 80 -12.21 12.55 8.67
N GLY A 81 -12.45 13.25 7.57
CA GLY A 81 -12.55 12.62 6.25
C GLY A 81 -11.26 11.89 5.84
N ILE A 82 -10.11 12.53 6.00
CA ILE A 82 -8.80 11.92 5.72
C ILE A 82 -8.60 10.66 6.58
N SER A 83 -8.88 10.73 7.89
CA SER A 83 -8.70 9.61 8.81
C SER A 83 -9.54 8.39 8.44
N LYS A 84 -10.79 8.61 7.97
CA LYS A 84 -11.66 7.54 7.48
C LYS A 84 -11.11 6.88 6.21
N VAL A 85 -10.54 7.66 5.29
CA VAL A 85 -9.89 7.10 4.09
C VAL A 85 -8.69 6.24 4.45
N LEU A 86 -7.86 6.68 5.40
CA LEU A 86 -6.71 5.91 5.87
C LEU A 86 -7.13 4.60 6.56
N GLU A 87 -8.14 4.66 7.44
CA GLU A 87 -8.71 3.47 8.09
C GLU A 87 -9.21 2.47 7.03
N ALA A 88 -9.99 2.94 6.06
CA ALA A 88 -10.48 2.10 4.98
C ALA A 88 -9.34 1.49 4.16
N ASN A 89 -8.31 2.27 3.80
CA ASN A 89 -7.20 1.77 3.00
C ASN A 89 -6.41 0.67 3.71
N ALA A 90 -6.08 0.86 4.99
CA ALA A 90 -5.29 -0.12 5.75
C ALA A 90 -6.04 -1.44 5.94
N ILE A 91 -7.27 -1.38 6.45
CA ILE A 91 -8.07 -2.59 6.73
C ILE A 91 -8.51 -3.26 5.43
N GLY A 92 -8.91 -2.48 4.42
CA GLY A 92 -9.25 -3.05 3.13
C GLY A 92 -8.08 -3.78 2.48
N THR A 93 -6.84 -3.31 2.66
CA THR A 93 -5.64 -4.01 2.19
C THR A 93 -5.47 -5.33 2.92
N LEU A 94 -5.58 -5.37 4.26
CA LEU A 94 -5.52 -6.62 5.01
C LEU A 94 -6.64 -7.58 4.58
N ALA A 95 -7.88 -7.12 4.53
CA ALA A 95 -9.02 -7.95 4.13
C ALA A 95 -8.86 -8.53 2.72
N LEU A 96 -8.33 -7.76 1.76
CA LEU A 96 -8.09 -8.24 0.40
C LEU A 96 -6.98 -9.30 0.32
N LEU A 97 -5.99 -9.24 1.22
CA LEU A 97 -4.84 -10.14 1.20
C LEU A 97 -5.01 -11.37 2.09
N THR A 98 -5.71 -11.23 3.22
CA THR A 98 -5.81 -12.28 4.24
C THR A 98 -7.21 -12.89 4.38
N GLY A 99 -8.22 -12.30 3.77
CA GLY A 99 -9.61 -12.73 3.91
C GLY A 99 -10.31 -12.07 5.09
N ASP A 100 -10.89 -12.86 5.99
CA ASP A 100 -11.59 -12.36 7.17
C ASP A 100 -10.64 -11.64 8.13
N VAL A 101 -11.09 -10.52 8.69
CA VAL A 101 -10.30 -9.69 9.62
C VAL A 101 -11.20 -9.11 10.73
N PRO A 102 -10.69 -8.87 11.93
CA PRO A 102 -11.45 -8.15 12.96
C PRO A 102 -11.72 -6.72 12.54
N TYR A 103 -12.96 -6.26 12.61
CA TYR A 103 -13.31 -4.87 12.29
C TYR A 103 -14.44 -4.29 13.12
N SER A 104 -15.61 -4.97 13.17
CA SER A 104 -16.83 -4.42 13.79
C SER A 104 -16.70 -4.19 15.30
N GLU A 105 -15.90 -4.99 15.97
CA GLU A 105 -15.72 -4.94 17.43
C GLU A 105 -14.41 -4.25 17.85
N VAL A 106 -13.54 -3.89 16.90
CA VAL A 106 -12.25 -3.28 17.18
C VAL A 106 -12.41 -1.93 17.90
N GLY A 107 -11.74 -1.78 19.04
CA GLY A 107 -11.74 -0.56 19.85
C GLY A 107 -12.94 -0.42 20.79
N GLN A 108 -13.80 -1.42 20.91
CA GLN A 108 -14.82 -1.48 21.95
C GLN A 108 -14.16 -1.83 23.30
N SER A 109 -14.42 -1.03 24.33
CA SER A 109 -13.70 -1.12 25.61
C SER A 109 -13.98 -2.40 26.42
N ASP A 110 -15.09 -3.03 26.15
CA ASP A 110 -15.58 -4.27 26.80
C ASP A 110 -15.21 -5.54 26.02
N ILE A 111 -14.58 -5.41 24.84
CA ILE A 111 -14.17 -6.55 24.00
C ILE A 111 -12.63 -6.57 23.90
N SER A 112 -12.03 -7.55 24.57
CA SER A 112 -10.58 -7.76 24.55
C SER A 112 -10.09 -8.61 23.37
N ASP A 113 -10.99 -9.43 22.80
CA ASP A 113 -10.71 -10.36 21.70
C ASP A 113 -11.80 -10.19 20.61
N PRO A 114 -11.62 -9.21 19.71
CA PRO A 114 -12.59 -8.94 18.66
C PRO A 114 -12.72 -10.12 17.70
N LYS A 115 -13.94 -10.46 17.32
CA LYS A 115 -14.20 -11.51 16.33
C LYS A 115 -13.68 -11.14 14.95
N PHE A 116 -13.40 -12.17 14.15
CA PHE A 116 -13.18 -12.01 12.72
C PHE A 116 -14.52 -11.78 12.01
N ASP A 117 -14.62 -10.69 11.26
CA ASP A 117 -15.74 -10.42 10.38
C ASP A 117 -15.42 -10.93 8.97
N GLY A 118 -16.43 -11.38 8.23
CA GLY A 118 -16.25 -11.89 6.87
C GLY A 118 -15.72 -10.82 5.91
N GLN A 119 -14.79 -11.19 5.03
CA GLN A 119 -14.14 -10.27 4.07
C GLN A 119 -15.15 -9.39 3.32
N ILE A 120 -16.22 -9.99 2.79
CA ILE A 120 -17.24 -9.26 2.01
C ILE A 120 -17.95 -8.21 2.88
N GLU A 121 -18.27 -8.57 4.13
CA GLU A 121 -18.92 -7.68 5.09
C GLU A 121 -18.02 -6.53 5.51
N VAL A 122 -16.72 -6.82 5.73
CA VAL A 122 -15.70 -5.79 6.01
C VAL A 122 -15.61 -4.80 4.85
N LEU A 123 -15.44 -5.27 3.62
CA LEU A 123 -15.32 -4.39 2.45
C LEU A 123 -16.58 -3.56 2.20
N ALA A 124 -17.78 -4.09 2.50
CA ALA A 124 -19.03 -3.34 2.46
C ALA A 124 -19.07 -2.26 3.55
N SER A 125 -18.66 -2.58 4.77
CA SER A 125 -18.58 -1.62 5.89
C SER A 125 -17.58 -0.50 5.59
N LEU A 126 -16.42 -0.83 5.01
CA LEU A 126 -15.42 0.15 4.57
C LEU A 126 -15.94 1.03 3.43
N SER A 127 -16.74 0.50 2.52
CA SER A 127 -17.42 1.29 1.49
C SER A 127 -18.36 2.35 2.13
N THR A 128 -19.11 1.96 3.16
CA THR A 128 -19.95 2.89 3.93
C THR A 128 -19.13 3.93 4.68
N LEU A 129 -18.00 3.53 5.28
CA LEU A 129 -17.06 4.46 5.92
C LEU A 129 -16.53 5.50 4.92
N LEU A 130 -16.22 5.08 3.69
CA LEU A 130 -15.76 5.95 2.61
C LEU A 130 -16.87 6.91 2.14
N ASP A 131 -18.14 6.52 2.13
CA ASP A 131 -19.26 7.46 1.88
C ASP A 131 -19.30 8.55 2.95
N GLY A 132 -19.11 8.19 4.20
CA GLY A 132 -18.97 9.15 5.30
C GLY A 132 -17.74 10.05 5.15
N ALA A 133 -16.61 9.51 4.68
CA ALA A 133 -15.40 10.28 4.41
C ALA A 133 -15.63 11.32 3.29
N ILE A 134 -16.24 10.91 2.19
CA ILE A 134 -16.59 11.79 1.06
C ILE A 134 -17.54 12.91 1.51
N SER A 135 -18.54 12.59 2.33
CA SER A 135 -19.46 13.59 2.89
C SER A 135 -18.74 14.61 3.76
N ASP A 136 -17.86 14.16 4.65
CA ASP A 136 -17.07 15.05 5.51
C ASP A 136 -16.14 15.94 4.68
N LEU A 137 -15.41 15.37 3.71
CA LEU A 137 -14.48 16.11 2.83
C LEU A 137 -15.23 17.14 1.98
N ASN A 138 -16.41 16.83 1.46
CA ASN A 138 -17.24 17.79 0.74
C ASN A 138 -17.67 18.96 1.64
N GLY A 139 -17.99 18.70 2.90
CA GLY A 139 -18.32 19.72 3.90
C GLY A 139 -17.10 20.45 4.48
N ALA A 140 -15.88 20.03 4.17
CA ALA A 140 -14.67 20.62 4.69
C ALA A 140 -14.32 21.94 3.98
N SER A 141 -13.78 22.89 4.76
CA SER A 141 -13.14 24.08 4.20
C SER A 141 -11.76 23.72 3.65
N SER A 142 -11.45 24.19 2.44
CA SER A 142 -10.13 24.01 1.85
C SER A 142 -9.07 24.73 2.68
N ARG A 143 -8.03 24.01 3.08
CA ARG A 143 -6.87 24.58 3.77
C ARG A 143 -5.64 23.73 3.50
N LYS A 144 -4.45 24.34 3.61
CA LYS A 144 -3.20 23.59 3.64
C LYS A 144 -3.07 22.87 4.99
N GLU A 145 -2.72 21.59 4.95
CA GLU A 145 -2.46 20.80 6.13
C GLU A 145 -1.07 20.15 6.02
N SER A 146 -0.08 20.81 6.61
CA SER A 146 1.33 20.40 6.51
C SER A 146 1.66 19.03 7.14
N PHE A 147 0.77 18.51 7.99
CA PHE A 147 0.87 17.17 8.54
C PHE A 147 0.29 16.10 7.61
N ASP A 148 -0.40 16.49 6.55
CA ASP A 148 -0.82 15.57 5.50
C ASP A 148 0.33 15.39 4.49
N ILE A 149 1.01 14.24 4.60
CA ILE A 149 2.19 13.90 3.80
C ILE A 149 1.85 13.45 2.38
N TYR A 150 0.59 13.15 2.09
CA TYR A 150 0.16 12.71 0.76
C TYR A 150 -0.30 13.89 -0.13
N PHE A 151 -1.25 14.67 0.35
CA PHE A 151 -1.92 15.67 -0.48
C PHE A 151 -1.91 17.09 0.10
N ASN A 152 -1.20 17.30 1.24
CA ASN A 152 -1.10 18.61 1.90
C ASN A 152 -2.47 19.27 2.18
N GLY A 153 -3.48 18.46 2.49
CA GLY A 153 -4.83 18.89 2.82
C GLY A 153 -5.73 19.15 1.60
N ASP A 154 -5.32 18.72 0.41
CA ASP A 154 -6.17 18.79 -0.79
C ASP A 154 -7.32 17.81 -0.67
N LYS A 155 -8.50 18.32 -0.29
CA LYS A 155 -9.70 17.50 -0.07
C LYS A 155 -10.20 16.81 -1.34
N ASP A 156 -10.02 17.42 -2.50
CA ASP A 156 -10.53 16.87 -3.76
C ASP A 156 -9.72 15.63 -4.17
N LYS A 157 -8.40 15.65 -3.92
CA LYS A 157 -7.56 14.45 -4.08
C LYS A 157 -7.92 13.34 -3.09
N TRP A 158 -8.24 13.69 -1.85
CA TRP A 158 -8.71 12.71 -0.86
C TRP A 158 -10.07 12.12 -1.22
N ILE A 159 -10.98 12.92 -1.80
CA ILE A 159 -12.26 12.43 -2.34
C ILE A 159 -12.02 11.45 -3.49
N ALA A 160 -11.13 11.78 -4.43
CA ALA A 160 -10.79 10.89 -5.53
C ALA A 160 -10.14 9.58 -5.03
N ALA A 161 -9.26 9.66 -4.01
CA ALA A 161 -8.69 8.48 -3.37
C ALA A 161 -9.78 7.60 -2.71
N ALA A 162 -10.75 8.21 -2.02
CA ALA A 162 -11.88 7.48 -1.43
C ALA A 162 -12.71 6.74 -2.49
N TYR A 163 -13.03 7.38 -3.60
CA TYR A 163 -13.74 6.74 -4.70
C TYR A 163 -12.91 5.61 -5.36
N THR A 164 -11.59 5.78 -5.48
CA THR A 164 -10.71 4.72 -5.98
C THR A 164 -10.73 3.48 -5.07
N LEU A 165 -10.72 3.67 -3.75
CA LEU A 165 -10.86 2.56 -2.80
C LEU A 165 -12.25 1.90 -2.89
N LYS A 166 -13.32 2.69 -3.01
CA LYS A 166 -14.67 2.15 -3.23
C LYS A 166 -14.74 1.28 -4.49
N ALA A 167 -14.15 1.75 -5.60
CA ALA A 167 -14.08 0.97 -6.83
C ALA A 167 -13.34 -0.36 -6.63
N ARG A 168 -12.21 -0.34 -5.89
CA ARG A 168 -11.44 -1.55 -5.56
C ARG A 168 -12.27 -2.55 -4.75
N TYR A 169 -13.00 -2.10 -3.73
CA TYR A 169 -13.79 -2.97 -2.86
C TYR A 169 -15.03 -3.52 -3.56
N ALA A 170 -15.71 -2.70 -4.36
CA ALA A 170 -16.82 -3.15 -5.19
C ALA A 170 -16.36 -4.22 -6.20
N LEU A 171 -15.18 -4.00 -6.84
CA LEU A 171 -14.60 -4.98 -7.77
C LEU A 171 -14.29 -6.31 -7.06
N ALA A 172 -13.70 -6.27 -5.86
CA ALA A 172 -13.41 -7.47 -5.07
C ALA A 172 -14.69 -8.22 -4.68
N ASN A 173 -15.76 -7.49 -4.36
CA ASN A 173 -17.08 -8.05 -4.07
C ASN A 173 -17.89 -8.43 -5.35
N LYS A 174 -17.26 -8.32 -6.53
CA LYS A 174 -17.88 -8.63 -7.85
C LYS A 174 -19.07 -7.73 -8.21
N ASP A 175 -19.20 -6.58 -7.56
CA ASP A 175 -20.11 -5.50 -7.93
C ASP A 175 -19.46 -4.64 -9.03
N TYR A 176 -19.50 -5.13 -10.26
CA TYR A 176 -18.85 -4.47 -11.39
C TYR A 176 -19.51 -3.12 -11.75
N ALA A 177 -20.82 -3.01 -11.54
CA ALA A 177 -21.55 -1.76 -11.80
C ALA A 177 -21.16 -0.67 -10.79
N GLY A 178 -21.13 -1.02 -9.51
CA GLY A 178 -20.66 -0.13 -8.45
C GLY A 178 -19.18 0.23 -8.60
N ALA A 179 -18.34 -0.72 -9.00
CA ALA A 179 -16.92 -0.47 -9.29
C ALA A 179 -16.74 0.56 -10.41
N LEU A 180 -17.46 0.40 -11.53
CA LEU A 180 -17.41 1.34 -12.66
C LEU A 180 -17.90 2.74 -12.26
N ALA A 181 -19.02 2.82 -11.54
CA ALA A 181 -19.58 4.09 -11.08
C ALA A 181 -18.62 4.83 -10.13
N ALA A 182 -17.99 4.12 -9.20
CA ALA A 182 -17.01 4.68 -8.28
C ALA A 182 -15.73 5.12 -9.03
N ALA A 183 -15.21 4.28 -9.94
CA ALA A 183 -14.01 4.57 -10.72
C ALA A 183 -14.13 5.87 -11.54
N GLY A 184 -15.33 6.20 -12.02
CA GLY A 184 -15.60 7.45 -12.74
C GLY A 184 -15.34 8.72 -11.94
N ASN A 185 -15.29 8.63 -10.60
CA ASN A 185 -14.98 9.72 -9.67
C ASN A 185 -13.62 9.53 -8.97
N GLY A 186 -12.91 8.46 -9.30
CA GLY A 186 -11.63 8.11 -8.72
C GLY A 186 -10.46 8.90 -9.31
N ILE A 187 -9.25 8.51 -8.91
CA ILE A 187 -8.01 9.08 -9.43
C ILE A 187 -7.91 8.76 -10.93
N SER A 188 -7.80 9.80 -11.75
CA SER A 188 -7.80 9.70 -13.23
C SER A 188 -6.47 10.09 -13.88
N SER A 189 -5.52 10.56 -13.11
CA SER A 189 -4.18 10.93 -13.60
C SER A 189 -3.14 10.80 -12.49
N SER A 190 -1.87 10.65 -12.86
CA SER A 190 -0.74 10.56 -11.92
C SER A 190 -0.60 11.76 -10.97
N ALA A 191 -1.10 12.93 -11.36
CA ALA A 191 -1.11 14.11 -10.48
C ALA A 191 -2.02 13.94 -9.24
N GLY A 192 -2.94 12.97 -9.27
CA GLY A 192 -3.84 12.62 -8.16
C GLY A 192 -3.39 11.39 -7.37
N ASP A 193 -2.27 10.77 -7.72
CA ASP A 193 -1.80 9.56 -7.05
C ASP A 193 -1.48 9.82 -5.56
N MET A 194 -1.90 8.87 -4.72
CA MET A 194 -1.60 8.90 -3.29
C MET A 194 -0.16 8.40 -3.06
N MET A 195 0.79 9.28 -3.31
CA MET A 195 2.21 8.95 -3.24
C MET A 195 2.82 9.26 -1.87
N TYR A 196 3.47 8.27 -1.28
CA TYR A 196 4.39 8.49 -0.17
C TYR A 196 5.79 8.76 -0.71
N ILE A 197 6.30 9.96 -0.46
CA ILE A 197 7.65 10.37 -0.89
C ILE A 197 8.56 10.39 0.34
N PRO A 198 9.49 9.43 0.48
CA PRO A 198 10.47 9.44 1.55
C PRO A 198 11.34 10.70 1.48
N ARG A 199 11.66 11.28 2.66
CA ARG A 199 12.44 12.53 2.79
C ARG A 199 13.79 12.32 3.45
N GLY A 200 14.18 11.06 3.66
CA GLY A 200 15.45 10.70 4.26
C GLY A 200 16.61 10.84 3.29
N ASP A 201 17.80 11.05 3.85
CA ASP A 201 19.08 11.05 3.11
C ASP A 201 19.66 9.64 3.11
N ALA A 202 20.08 9.14 1.94
CA ALA A 202 20.74 7.84 1.79
C ALA A 202 22.05 7.73 2.60
N ALA A 203 22.74 8.86 2.86
CA ALA A 203 23.96 8.91 3.64
C ALA A 203 23.71 8.79 5.16
N ILE A 204 22.47 8.95 5.62
CA ILE A 204 22.11 8.88 7.03
C ILE A 204 21.48 7.51 7.31
N ASN A 205 22.06 6.72 8.20
CA ASN A 205 21.54 5.38 8.55
C ASN A 205 20.17 5.39 9.24
N SER A 206 19.72 6.53 9.74
CA SER A 206 18.41 6.74 10.34
C SER A 206 17.62 7.76 9.53
N GLY A 207 16.31 7.60 9.44
CA GLY A 207 15.44 8.57 8.79
C GLY A 207 14.37 7.93 7.92
N ASP A 208 13.59 8.79 7.32
CA ASP A 208 12.48 8.45 6.44
C ASP A 208 13.01 8.00 5.07
N LYS A 209 13.23 6.71 4.91
CA LYS A 209 13.76 6.09 3.68
C LYS A 209 12.69 5.29 2.95
N ASN A 210 12.90 5.10 1.65
CA ASN A 210 12.09 4.16 0.89
C ASN A 210 12.14 2.77 1.53
N LEU A 211 10.98 2.20 1.85
CA LEU A 211 10.88 0.93 2.60
C LEU A 211 11.39 -0.28 1.78
N PHE A 212 11.32 -0.23 0.45
CA PHE A 212 11.97 -1.22 -0.40
C PHE A 212 13.48 -1.10 -0.33
N TYR A 213 14.01 0.10 -0.57
CA TYR A 213 15.46 0.36 -0.51
C TYR A 213 16.07 -0.06 0.83
N THR A 214 15.41 0.27 1.93
CA THR A 214 15.89 -0.08 3.29
C THR A 214 16.11 -1.59 3.46
N ILE A 215 15.32 -2.40 2.80
CA ILE A 215 15.42 -3.86 2.86
C ILE A 215 16.34 -4.38 1.76
N ILE A 216 16.04 -4.09 0.50
CA ILE A 216 16.70 -4.71 -0.66
C ILE A 216 18.15 -4.26 -0.80
N ALA A 217 18.43 -2.98 -0.64
CA ALA A 217 19.79 -2.43 -0.70
C ALA A 217 20.44 -2.24 0.69
N GLY A 218 19.70 -2.49 1.76
CA GLY A 218 20.14 -2.27 3.14
C GLY A 218 20.27 -3.55 3.95
N SER A 219 19.32 -3.75 4.87
CA SER A 219 19.42 -4.80 5.91
C SER A 219 19.31 -6.23 5.37
N ARG A 220 18.80 -6.42 4.17
CA ARG A 220 18.59 -7.71 3.50
C ARG A 220 19.12 -7.73 2.07
N ALA A 221 20.18 -6.98 1.80
CA ALA A 221 20.81 -6.97 0.49
C ALA A 221 21.17 -8.39 0.04
N GLY A 222 20.76 -8.76 -1.17
CA GLY A 222 20.95 -10.10 -1.73
C GLY A 222 19.95 -11.17 -1.26
N ASP A 223 19.05 -10.89 -0.31
CA ASP A 223 18.05 -11.89 0.13
C ASP A 223 16.89 -12.02 -0.86
N LEU A 224 16.51 -10.92 -1.53
CA LEU A 224 15.49 -10.93 -2.57
C LEU A 224 15.79 -9.89 -3.65
N GLY A 225 15.24 -10.10 -4.85
CA GLY A 225 15.39 -9.21 -5.99
C GLY A 225 14.56 -9.73 -7.16
N ASN A 226 14.81 -9.25 -8.37
CA ASN A 226 14.06 -9.66 -9.54
C ASN A 226 14.87 -10.47 -10.59
N ALA A 227 16.17 -10.70 -10.38
CA ALA A 227 16.98 -11.52 -11.29
C ALA A 227 16.38 -12.93 -11.44
N GLY A 228 16.09 -13.32 -12.67
CA GLY A 228 15.43 -14.60 -12.98
C GLY A 228 13.91 -14.60 -12.74
N SER A 229 13.29 -13.49 -12.36
CA SER A 229 11.85 -13.40 -12.15
C SER A 229 11.04 -13.59 -13.43
N PHE A 230 9.76 -13.94 -13.27
CA PHE A 230 8.84 -14.03 -14.40
C PHE A 230 8.65 -12.66 -15.08
N LEU A 231 8.65 -11.58 -14.31
CA LEU A 231 8.59 -10.22 -14.85
C LEU A 231 9.72 -9.95 -15.84
N LEU A 232 10.96 -10.22 -15.46
CA LEU A 232 12.10 -10.03 -16.38
C LEU A 232 12.02 -10.94 -17.60
N ALA A 233 11.61 -12.19 -17.40
CA ALA A 233 11.48 -13.14 -18.51
C ALA A 233 10.47 -12.69 -19.58
N ILE A 234 9.40 -12.00 -19.20
CA ILE A 234 8.41 -11.51 -20.18
C ILE A 234 8.80 -10.16 -20.80
N LEU A 235 9.78 -9.46 -20.24
CA LEU A 235 10.28 -8.19 -20.77
C LEU A 235 11.55 -8.35 -21.63
N ASP A 236 12.23 -9.48 -21.53
CA ASP A 236 13.46 -9.77 -22.27
C ASP A 236 13.18 -10.43 -23.61
N SER A 237 13.47 -9.74 -24.72
CA SER A 237 13.22 -10.24 -26.07
C SER A 237 14.02 -11.50 -26.46
N SER A 238 15.08 -11.84 -25.70
CA SER A 238 15.84 -13.09 -25.89
C SER A 238 15.21 -14.29 -25.17
N ASN A 239 14.25 -14.05 -24.26
CA ASN A 239 13.64 -15.09 -23.44
C ASN A 239 12.44 -15.74 -24.15
N ALA A 240 12.30 -17.07 -24.05
CA ALA A 240 11.21 -17.82 -24.66
C ALA A 240 9.81 -17.43 -24.14
N LYS A 241 9.71 -16.77 -22.98
CA LYS A 241 8.45 -16.26 -22.42
C LYS A 241 8.04 -14.89 -22.95
N TYR A 242 8.92 -14.21 -23.68
CA TYR A 242 8.61 -12.93 -24.28
C TYR A 242 7.47 -13.04 -25.30
N ARG A 243 6.52 -12.12 -25.20
CA ARG A 243 5.33 -12.07 -26.07
C ARG A 243 5.23 -10.75 -26.81
N GLY A 244 6.35 -10.22 -27.29
CA GLY A 244 6.40 -8.94 -27.98
C GLY A 244 5.30 -8.79 -29.04
N ASN A 245 4.83 -7.59 -29.25
CA ASN A 245 3.83 -7.25 -30.26
C ASN A 245 4.17 -5.90 -30.93
N ALA A 246 3.51 -5.63 -32.06
CA ALA A 246 3.78 -4.43 -32.88
C ALA A 246 3.29 -3.11 -32.21
N LYS A 247 2.50 -3.18 -31.13
CA LYS A 247 1.90 -2.01 -30.47
C LYS A 247 2.67 -1.51 -29.25
N THR A 248 3.46 -2.39 -28.60
CA THR A 248 4.18 -2.07 -27.36
C THR A 248 5.64 -2.51 -27.49
N ASN A 249 6.54 -1.71 -26.94
CA ASN A 249 7.95 -2.07 -26.77
C ASN A 249 8.17 -2.56 -25.34
N GLU A 250 7.93 -3.86 -25.11
CA GLU A 250 8.10 -4.45 -23.78
C GLU A 250 9.57 -4.42 -23.30
N THR A 251 10.52 -4.49 -24.22
CA THR A 251 11.94 -4.40 -23.89
C THR A 251 12.34 -3.03 -23.30
N ALA A 252 11.67 -1.95 -23.72
CA ALA A 252 11.89 -0.63 -23.13
C ALA A 252 11.46 -0.56 -21.65
N ARG A 253 10.47 -1.36 -21.24
CA ARG A 253 10.03 -1.45 -19.84
C ARG A 253 11.09 -2.13 -18.95
N HIS A 254 11.92 -3.01 -19.50
CA HIS A 254 12.97 -3.65 -18.72
C HIS A 254 13.89 -2.61 -18.07
N GLY A 255 14.46 -1.70 -18.84
CA GLY A 255 15.32 -0.63 -18.31
C GLY A 255 14.59 0.44 -17.50
N TYR A 256 13.25 0.52 -17.61
CA TYR A 256 12.44 1.43 -16.79
C TYR A 256 12.18 0.87 -15.39
N TYR A 257 11.92 -0.43 -15.29
CA TYR A 257 11.58 -1.06 -14.01
C TYR A 257 12.76 -1.64 -13.26
N THR A 258 13.93 -1.79 -13.88
CA THR A 258 15.05 -2.53 -13.29
C THR A 258 16.38 -1.83 -13.50
N ILE A 259 17.23 -1.89 -12.49
CA ILE A 259 18.61 -1.46 -12.54
C ILE A 259 19.46 -2.74 -12.51
N ASP A 260 20.44 -2.86 -13.41
CA ASP A 260 21.44 -3.93 -13.37
C ASP A 260 22.61 -3.50 -12.47
N GLU A 261 22.64 -4.00 -11.25
CA GLU A 261 23.73 -3.72 -10.29
C GLU A 261 24.96 -4.61 -10.47
N SER A 262 24.93 -5.56 -11.38
CA SER A 262 26.10 -6.43 -11.65
C SER A 262 27.34 -5.64 -12.06
N SER A 263 27.15 -4.44 -12.60
CA SER A 263 28.21 -3.53 -13.02
C SER A 263 28.69 -2.56 -11.94
N ALA A 264 27.95 -2.36 -10.86
CA ALA A 264 28.21 -1.30 -9.88
C ALA A 264 29.01 -1.74 -8.65
N SER A 265 29.01 -3.03 -8.28
CA SER A 265 29.60 -3.46 -7.00
C SER A 265 30.43 -4.76 -7.04
N GLY A 266 30.70 -5.33 -8.21
CA GLY A 266 31.43 -6.62 -8.30
C GLY A 266 30.64 -7.80 -7.70
N ASN A 267 29.38 -7.63 -7.43
CA ASN A 267 28.49 -8.64 -6.90
C ASN A 267 27.60 -9.19 -8.02
N THR A 268 27.66 -10.46 -8.20
CA THR A 268 27.10 -11.26 -9.28
C THR A 268 25.60 -11.07 -9.47
N GLY A 269 25.21 -10.36 -10.54
CA GLY A 269 23.97 -10.66 -11.27
C GLY A 269 22.63 -10.40 -10.54
N VAL A 270 22.58 -9.56 -9.53
CA VAL A 270 21.32 -9.14 -8.90
C VAL A 270 20.84 -7.89 -9.63
N ILE A 271 19.81 -8.03 -10.44
CA ILE A 271 19.11 -6.87 -10.99
C ILE A 271 18.23 -6.33 -9.88
N GLU A 272 18.65 -5.25 -9.30
CA GLU A 272 17.88 -4.55 -8.28
C GLU A 272 17.06 -3.41 -8.89
N GLN A 273 16.00 -3.10 -8.26
CA GLN A 273 14.80 -2.68 -8.70
C GLN A 273 14.25 -1.38 -8.12
N PHE A 274 13.34 -0.72 -8.80
CA PHE A 274 12.38 0.29 -8.36
C PHE A 274 12.98 1.51 -7.66
N GLU A 275 13.49 2.43 -8.44
CA GLU A 275 13.21 3.82 -8.15
C GLU A 275 11.92 4.19 -8.92
N PRO A 276 10.82 4.52 -8.27
CA PRO A 276 9.77 5.28 -8.93
C PRO A 276 10.36 6.66 -9.24
N GLN A 277 10.44 6.97 -10.52
CA GLN A 277 10.70 8.33 -10.97
C GLN A 277 9.56 9.25 -10.60
#